data_f7cc6dfa7002bb999708c13c14d2c397
#
_entry.id   f7cc6dfa7002bb999708c13c14d2c397
#
_cell.length_a   1.000
_cell.length_b   1.000
_cell.length_c   1.000
_cell.angle_alpha   90.00
_cell.angle_beta   90.00
_cell.angle_gamma   90.00
#
_symmetry.space_group_name_H-M   'P 1'
#
loop_
_entity.id
_entity.type
_entity.pdbx_description
1 polymer ?
#
loop_
_entity_poly.entity_id
_entity_poly.type
_entity_poly.pdbx_seq_one_letter_code
_entity_poly.pdbx_strand_id
1 'polypeptide(L)'
;YPDCRPEFYKALSEAFSIGNWESERVTFELPYITGDKSTILRDALHSCEVLGLDFDTIMSSTITSYNPDRFGRSSGRSGSDVERILAFHDIGRVDPIEYVDTWESVLANALKLKERNTNEHGR
;
A
#
# COMPACT_ATOMS: atom_id res chain seq x y z
N TYR A 1 9.26 5.89 -2.82
CA TYR A 1 9.86 6.53 -1.63
C TYR A 1 11.26 5.97 -1.39
N PRO A 2 12.29 6.83 -1.10
CA PRO A 2 13.67 6.37 -0.88
C PRO A 2 13.83 5.42 0.30
N ASP A 3 13.01 5.62 1.33
CA ASP A 3 12.95 4.83 2.56
C ASP A 3 12.24 3.47 2.43
N CYS A 4 11.71 3.16 1.24
CA CYS A 4 11.16 1.85 0.92
C CYS A 4 12.13 0.94 0.15
N ARG A 5 13.40 1.33 0.00
CA ARG A 5 14.41 0.59 -0.75
C ARG A 5 15.15 -0.40 0.14
N PRO A 6 15.56 -1.58 -0.40
CA PRO A 6 16.37 -2.54 0.34
C PRO A 6 17.65 -1.95 0.92
N GLU A 7 18.30 -1.03 0.17
CA GLU A 7 19.54 -0.37 0.61
C GLU A 7 19.35 0.49 1.85
N PHE A 8 18.19 1.16 1.97
CA PHE A 8 17.85 1.94 3.14
C PHE A 8 17.76 1.05 4.39
N TYR A 9 17.04 -0.06 4.30
CA TYR A 9 16.88 -0.99 5.42
C TYR A 9 18.19 -1.67 5.80
N LYS A 10 19.06 -1.96 4.82
CA LYS A 10 20.40 -2.48 5.10
C LYS A 10 21.21 -1.48 5.93
N ALA A 11 21.26 -0.22 5.50
CA ALA A 11 21.96 0.85 6.21
C ALA A 11 21.35 1.12 7.61
N LEU A 12 20.01 1.09 7.71
CA LEU A 12 19.30 1.25 8.98
C LEU A 12 19.62 0.11 9.96
N SER A 13 19.59 -1.13 9.50
CA SER A 13 19.92 -2.31 10.30
C SER A 13 21.37 -2.25 10.80
N GLU A 14 22.31 -1.84 9.95
CA GLU A 14 23.71 -1.67 10.32
C GLU A 14 23.88 -0.55 11.35
N ALA A 15 23.28 0.62 11.15
CA ALA A 15 23.31 1.72 12.11
C ALA A 15 22.67 1.32 13.45
N PHE A 16 21.55 0.61 13.43
CA PHE A 16 20.89 0.10 14.64
C PHE A 16 21.79 -0.87 15.40
N SER A 17 22.44 -1.78 14.68
CA SER A 17 23.35 -2.79 15.25
C SER A 17 24.57 -2.18 15.96
N ILE A 18 25.10 -1.08 15.41
CA ILE A 18 26.24 -0.37 16.01
C ILE A 18 25.81 0.52 17.17
N GLY A 19 24.62 1.11 17.09
CA GLY A 19 24.14 2.12 18.03
C GLY A 19 23.40 1.57 19.26
N ASN A 20 23.11 0.29 19.32
CA ASN A 20 22.33 -0.31 20.41
C ASN A 20 22.99 -1.55 21.01
N TRP A 21 22.90 -1.67 22.31
CA TRP A 21 23.34 -2.86 23.02
C TRP A 21 22.33 -3.99 22.84
N GLU A 22 22.81 -5.23 22.80
CA GLU A 22 21.99 -6.43 22.54
C GLU A 22 21.21 -6.41 21.22
N SER A 23 21.73 -5.65 20.25
CA SER A 23 21.13 -5.51 18.92
C SER A 23 21.00 -6.83 18.15
N GLU A 24 21.81 -7.83 18.49
CA GLU A 24 21.76 -9.18 17.95
C GLU A 24 20.45 -9.92 18.23
N ARG A 25 19.63 -9.41 19.17
CA ARG A 25 18.29 -9.93 19.48
C ARG A 25 17.18 -9.33 18.62
N VAL A 26 17.51 -8.33 17.81
CA VAL A 26 16.54 -7.62 16.96
C VAL A 26 16.75 -7.98 15.51
N THR A 27 15.70 -8.48 14.87
CA THR A 27 15.67 -8.79 13.43
C THR A 27 14.74 -7.82 12.72
N PHE A 28 15.17 -7.31 11.57
CA PHE A 28 14.34 -6.50 10.69
C PHE A 28 13.59 -7.41 9.73
N GLU A 29 12.28 -7.55 9.91
CA GLU A 29 11.43 -8.32 9.03
C GLU A 29 10.81 -7.41 7.97
N LEU A 30 11.00 -7.74 6.70
CA LEU A 30 10.62 -6.93 5.55
C LEU A 30 9.85 -7.78 4.52
N PRO A 31 8.71 -8.38 4.90
CA PRO A 31 8.03 -9.39 4.09
C PRO A 31 7.56 -8.87 2.72
N TYR A 32 7.37 -7.55 2.57
CA TYR A 32 6.83 -6.93 1.35
C TYR A 32 7.82 -6.01 0.64
N ILE A 33 9.12 -6.04 1.00
CA ILE A 33 10.12 -5.11 0.45
C ILE A 33 10.28 -5.20 -1.08
N THR A 34 10.01 -6.36 -1.65
CA THR A 34 10.05 -6.61 -3.10
C THR A 34 8.66 -6.67 -3.74
N GLY A 35 7.61 -6.49 -2.95
CA GLY A 35 6.22 -6.52 -3.38
C GLY A 35 5.63 -5.14 -3.59
N ASP A 36 4.38 -5.14 -4.01
CA ASP A 36 3.54 -3.96 -4.15
C ASP A 36 2.31 -4.04 -3.21
N LYS A 37 1.44 -3.05 -3.27
CA LYS A 37 0.20 -3.07 -2.48
C LYS A 37 -0.74 -4.24 -2.84
N SER A 38 -0.70 -4.74 -4.08
CA SER A 38 -1.48 -5.92 -4.48
C SER A 38 -0.99 -7.18 -3.76
N THR A 39 0.32 -7.31 -3.58
CA THR A 39 0.92 -8.40 -2.80
C THR A 39 0.44 -8.38 -1.35
N ILE A 40 0.43 -7.19 -0.73
CA ILE A 40 -0.06 -7.00 0.64
C ILE A 40 -1.55 -7.37 0.75
N LEU A 41 -2.38 -6.93 -0.20
CA LEU A 41 -3.81 -7.22 -0.18
C LEU A 41 -4.12 -8.71 -0.39
N ARG A 42 -3.37 -9.42 -1.25
CA ARG A 42 -3.53 -10.88 -1.43
C ARG A 42 -3.18 -11.64 -0.15
N ASP A 43 -2.11 -11.25 0.52
CA ASP A 43 -1.72 -11.85 1.80
C ASP A 43 -2.73 -11.55 2.90
N ALA A 44 -3.22 -10.31 2.98
CA ALA A 44 -4.27 -9.92 3.90
C ALA A 44 -5.58 -10.70 3.65
N LEU A 45 -5.97 -10.90 2.39
CA LEU A 45 -7.15 -11.69 2.02
C LEU A 45 -6.99 -13.15 2.49
N HIS A 46 -5.85 -13.76 2.20
CA HIS A 46 -5.55 -15.12 2.67
C HIS A 46 -5.55 -15.22 4.20
N SER A 47 -4.93 -14.26 4.88
CA SER A 47 -4.89 -14.22 6.36
C SER A 47 -6.30 -14.09 6.96
N CYS A 48 -7.16 -13.26 6.36
CA CYS A 48 -8.56 -13.13 6.77
C CYS A 48 -9.33 -14.45 6.60
N GLU A 49 -9.13 -15.15 5.48
CA GLU A 49 -9.74 -16.49 5.26
C GLU A 49 -9.31 -17.49 6.33
N VAL A 50 -8.01 -17.59 6.61
CA VAL A 50 -7.46 -18.51 7.63
C VAL A 50 -7.97 -18.20 9.02
N LEU A 51 -8.11 -16.92 9.37
CA LEU A 51 -8.53 -16.47 10.68
C LEU A 51 -10.06 -16.34 10.84
N GLY A 52 -10.85 -16.55 9.78
CA GLY A 52 -12.29 -16.38 9.79
C GLY A 52 -12.74 -14.92 9.96
N LEU A 53 -11.94 -13.97 9.46
CA LEU A 53 -12.18 -12.53 9.53
C LEU A 53 -12.80 -12.02 8.22
N ASP A 54 -13.64 -10.99 8.33
CA ASP A 54 -14.19 -10.32 7.16
C ASP A 54 -13.19 -9.28 6.61
N PHE A 55 -12.69 -9.56 5.40
CA PHE A 55 -11.68 -8.73 4.75
C PHE A 55 -12.15 -7.29 4.52
N ASP A 56 -13.39 -7.11 4.04
CA ASP A 56 -13.90 -5.78 3.71
C ASP A 56 -14.12 -4.93 4.97
N THR A 57 -14.55 -5.54 6.06
CA THR A 57 -14.65 -4.88 7.38
C THR A 57 -13.27 -4.39 7.85
N ILE A 58 -12.24 -5.22 7.71
CA ILE A 58 -10.87 -4.83 8.11
C ILE A 58 -10.36 -3.71 7.20
N MET A 59 -10.48 -3.87 5.89
CA MET A 59 -9.97 -2.88 4.93
C MET A 59 -10.71 -1.55 4.99
N SER A 60 -11.99 -1.53 5.35
CA SER A 60 -12.76 -0.29 5.57
C SER A 60 -12.22 0.56 6.73
N SER A 61 -11.52 -0.07 7.67
CA SER A 61 -10.89 0.60 8.81
C SER A 61 -9.47 1.11 8.53
N THR A 62 -8.97 0.94 7.30
CA THR A 62 -7.63 1.38 6.89
C THR A 62 -7.70 2.60 5.97
N ILE A 63 -6.69 3.47 6.03
CA ILE A 63 -6.57 4.63 5.15
C ILE A 63 -5.13 4.77 4.67
N THR A 64 -4.95 5.16 3.40
CA THR A 64 -3.64 5.47 2.80
C THR A 64 -3.47 6.94 2.46
N SER A 65 -4.55 7.71 2.43
CA SER A 65 -4.50 9.14 2.13
C SER A 65 -3.84 9.91 3.26
N TYR A 66 -2.86 10.76 2.93
CA TYR A 66 -2.24 11.68 3.89
C TYR A 66 -3.07 12.94 4.18
N ASN A 67 -4.06 13.21 3.33
CA ASN A 67 -4.89 14.40 3.44
C ASN A 67 -6.35 14.07 3.07
N PRO A 68 -7.05 13.30 3.90
CA PRO A 68 -8.46 13.02 3.73
C PRO A 68 -9.28 14.32 3.89
N ASP A 69 -10.49 14.34 3.36
CA ASP A 69 -11.41 15.44 3.58
C ASP A 69 -11.91 15.49 5.04
N ARG A 70 -12.71 16.51 5.38
CA ARG A 70 -13.26 16.67 6.73
C ARG A 70 -14.17 15.51 7.21
N PHE A 71 -14.57 14.63 6.31
CA PHE A 71 -15.36 13.43 6.60
C PHE A 71 -14.52 12.15 6.63
N GLY A 72 -13.20 12.25 6.46
CA GLY A 72 -12.29 11.11 6.43
C GLY A 72 -12.20 10.40 5.07
N ARG A 73 -12.80 10.96 4.00
CA ARG A 73 -12.79 10.33 2.67
C ARG A 73 -11.51 10.67 1.90
N SER A 74 -10.98 9.68 1.21
CA SER A 74 -9.82 9.85 0.33
C SER A 74 -10.19 10.53 -0.99
N SER A 75 -9.30 11.37 -1.52
CA SER A 75 -9.51 12.02 -2.81
C SER A 75 -9.47 11.07 -4.01
N GLY A 76 -8.79 9.93 -3.87
CA GLY A 76 -8.51 9.00 -4.96
C GLY A 76 -7.46 9.51 -5.95
N ARG A 77 -6.75 10.61 -5.65
CA ARG A 77 -5.86 11.30 -6.60
C ARG A 77 -4.40 11.38 -6.15
N SER A 78 -4.11 11.21 -4.86
CA SER A 78 -2.73 11.15 -4.38
C SER A 78 -2.03 9.88 -4.89
N GLY A 79 -0.70 9.88 -4.95
CA GLY A 79 0.05 8.71 -5.39
C GLY A 79 -0.29 7.47 -4.54
N SER A 80 -0.44 7.63 -3.23
CA SER A 80 -0.81 6.55 -2.32
C SER A 80 -2.25 6.05 -2.53
N ASP A 81 -3.19 6.95 -2.87
CA ASP A 81 -4.56 6.56 -3.21
C ASP A 81 -4.60 5.79 -4.52
N VAL A 82 -3.89 6.28 -5.55
CA VAL A 82 -3.81 5.63 -6.87
C VAL A 82 -3.24 4.21 -6.75
N GLU A 83 -2.16 4.02 -6.01
CA GLU A 83 -1.60 2.71 -5.76
C GLU A 83 -2.56 1.77 -5.03
N ARG A 84 -3.34 2.28 -4.06
CA ARG A 84 -4.36 1.51 -3.35
C ARG A 84 -5.49 1.10 -4.28
N ILE A 85 -6.03 2.03 -5.06
CA ILE A 85 -7.10 1.78 -6.04
C ILE A 85 -6.69 0.72 -7.05
N LEU A 86 -5.48 0.83 -7.61
CA LEU A 86 -4.93 -0.14 -8.54
C LEU A 86 -4.73 -1.51 -7.90
N ALA A 87 -4.32 -1.56 -6.64
CA ALA A 87 -4.15 -2.81 -5.91
C ALA A 87 -5.48 -3.54 -5.67
N PHE A 88 -6.54 -2.84 -5.28
CA PHE A 88 -7.88 -3.43 -5.17
C PHE A 88 -8.42 -3.90 -6.52
N HIS A 89 -8.23 -3.10 -7.57
CA HIS A 89 -8.59 -3.52 -8.93
C HIS A 89 -7.85 -4.78 -9.37
N ASP A 90 -6.56 -4.89 -9.08
CA ASP A 90 -5.69 -6.01 -9.44
C ASP A 90 -6.09 -7.34 -8.76
N ILE A 91 -6.64 -7.27 -7.55
CA ILE A 91 -7.20 -8.42 -6.85
C ILE A 91 -8.69 -8.68 -7.17
N GLY A 92 -9.28 -7.92 -8.12
CA GLY A 92 -10.67 -8.07 -8.58
C GLY A 92 -11.71 -7.62 -7.57
N ARG A 93 -11.39 -6.67 -6.69
CA ARG A 93 -12.32 -6.18 -5.64
C ARG A 93 -12.50 -4.66 -5.73
N VAL A 94 -13.63 -4.19 -5.20
CA VAL A 94 -13.88 -2.77 -4.93
C VAL A 94 -13.24 -2.45 -3.57
N ASP A 95 -12.59 -1.29 -3.45
CA ASP A 95 -12.08 -0.84 -2.17
C ASP A 95 -13.25 -0.46 -1.24
N PRO A 96 -13.33 -0.99 -0.03
CA PRO A 96 -14.46 -0.73 0.88
C PRO A 96 -14.42 0.64 1.58
N ILE A 97 -13.38 1.45 1.38
CA ILE A 97 -13.36 2.83 1.94
C ILE A 97 -14.18 3.80 1.09
N GLU A 98 -14.58 4.90 1.71
CA GLU A 98 -15.23 5.98 0.97
C GLU A 98 -14.21 6.90 0.29
N TYR A 99 -14.49 7.22 -0.98
CA TYR A 99 -13.80 8.24 -1.75
C TYR A 99 -14.69 9.47 -1.90
N VAL A 100 -14.09 10.62 -2.21
CA VAL A 100 -14.83 11.87 -2.53
C VAL A 100 -15.67 11.69 -3.80
N ASP A 101 -15.12 10.97 -4.79
CA ASP A 101 -15.79 10.57 -6.04
C ASP A 101 -16.23 9.10 -6.00
N THR A 102 -17.00 8.64 -7.00
CA THR A 102 -17.40 7.23 -7.09
C THR A 102 -16.19 6.32 -7.40
N TRP A 103 -16.31 5.04 -7.05
CA TRP A 103 -15.27 4.03 -7.35
C TRP A 103 -14.87 4.01 -8.82
N GLU A 104 -15.86 4.04 -9.72
CA GLU A 104 -15.64 4.02 -11.16
C GLU A 104 -14.81 5.23 -11.62
N SER A 105 -15.10 6.41 -11.05
CA SER A 105 -14.39 7.66 -11.35
C SER A 105 -12.93 7.61 -10.89
N VAL A 106 -12.69 7.20 -9.64
CA VAL A 106 -11.32 7.14 -9.10
C VAL A 106 -10.51 6.03 -9.76
N LEU A 107 -11.12 4.90 -10.10
CA LEU A 107 -10.49 3.80 -10.84
C LEU A 107 -10.11 4.23 -12.26
N ALA A 108 -11.01 4.87 -13.00
CA ALA A 108 -10.72 5.36 -14.35
C ALA A 108 -9.55 6.36 -14.35
N ASN A 109 -9.48 7.23 -13.34
CA ASN A 109 -8.35 8.15 -13.16
C ASN A 109 -7.04 7.40 -12.86
N ALA A 110 -7.08 6.43 -11.97
CA ALA A 110 -5.91 5.63 -11.60
C ALA A 110 -5.33 4.84 -12.78
N LEU A 111 -6.19 4.23 -13.60
CA LEU A 111 -5.78 3.51 -14.80
C LEU A 111 -5.12 4.43 -15.84
N LYS A 112 -5.66 5.63 -16.07
CA LYS A 112 -5.05 6.63 -16.97
C LYS A 112 -3.66 7.05 -16.50
N LEU A 113 -3.48 7.23 -15.20
CA LEU A 113 -2.17 7.60 -14.63
C LEU A 113 -1.17 6.45 -14.78
N LYS A 114 -1.59 5.20 -14.58
CA LYS A 114 -0.76 4.02 -14.80
C LYS A 114 -0.26 3.93 -16.25
N GLU A 115 -1.14 4.11 -17.23
CA GLU A 115 -0.80 4.09 -18.67
C GLU A 115 0.21 5.18 -19.05
N ARG A 116 0.04 6.39 -18.52
CA ARG A 116 0.98 7.51 -18.76
C ARG A 116 2.37 7.20 -18.23
N ASN A 117 2.46 6.72 -16.98
CA ASN A 117 3.75 6.38 -16.37
C ASN A 117 4.47 5.24 -17.11
N THR A 118 3.73 4.25 -17.62
CA THR A 118 4.31 3.17 -18.42
C THR A 118 4.88 3.67 -19.75
N ASN A 119 4.22 4.64 -20.40
CA ASN A 119 4.67 5.22 -21.67
C ASN A 119 5.89 6.16 -21.50
N GLU A 120 6.06 6.81 -20.36
CA GLU A 120 7.19 7.69 -20.07
C GLU A 120 8.47 6.93 -19.71
N HIS A 121 8.37 5.74 -19.13
CA HIS A 121 9.51 4.89 -18.75
C HIS A 121 9.91 3.88 -19.84
N GLY A 122 9.18 3.80 -20.94
CA GLY A 122 9.45 2.91 -22.07
C GLY A 122 10.20 3.58 -23.24
N ARG A 123 10.80 4.78 -23.02
CA ARG A 123 11.61 5.47 -24.05
C ARG A 123 13.08 5.52 -23.66
#